data_0a2c046a9ff1162ddf00f295fd67aa30
#
_entry.id   0a2c046a9ff1162ddf00f295fd67aa30
#
_cell.length_a   1.000
_cell.length_b   1.000
_cell.length_c   1.000
_cell.angle_alpha   90.00
_cell.angle_beta   90.00
_cell.angle_gamma   90.00
#
_symmetry.space_group_name_H-M   'P 1'
#
loop_
_entity.id
_entity.type
_entity.pdbx_description
1 polymer ?
#
loop_
_entity_poly.entity_id
_entity_poly.type
_entity_poly.pdbx_seq_one_letter_code
_entity_poly.pdbx_strand_id
1 'polypeptide(L)'
;ASQVGFMWRTMYQIIGKANEIIAAAEDLEDTPSLRATVSEAKCFRAQSYFLLYRTFDRIWLNIQPTPAENVNDPRDFHAASEKEVFDLIYEDLEYAITNLDWVSDEAGRFTQAAARHMKAKAALWLKDWDTTLEQVEEIEKSGHFDLIALNEVFNARDLNHKEALMVQQWS
;
A
#
# COMPACT_ATOMS: atom_id res chain seq x y z
N ALA A 1 1.68 -20.50 -17.47
CA ALA A 1 1.35 -19.07 -17.34
C ALA A 1 2.64 -18.26 -17.28
N SER A 2 2.73 -17.15 -18.02
CA SER A 2 3.90 -16.26 -17.96
C SER A 2 4.02 -15.62 -16.56
N GLN A 3 5.23 -15.27 -16.14
CA GLN A 3 5.45 -14.54 -14.87
C GLN A 3 4.64 -13.23 -14.83
N VAL A 4 4.52 -12.55 -15.95
CA VAL A 4 3.72 -11.33 -16.13
C VAL A 4 2.23 -11.57 -15.84
N GLY A 5 1.67 -12.66 -16.40
CA GLY A 5 0.27 -13.03 -16.14
C GLY A 5 0.01 -13.50 -14.70
N PHE A 6 1.03 -14.05 -14.03
CA PHE A 6 0.97 -14.38 -12.61
C PHE A 6 0.87 -13.11 -11.77
N MET A 7 1.77 -12.14 -12.01
CA MET A 7 1.77 -10.86 -11.30
C MET A 7 0.44 -10.11 -11.44
N TRP A 8 -0.08 -9.99 -12.66
CA TRP A 8 -1.40 -9.38 -12.93
C TRP A 8 -2.50 -10.00 -12.05
N ARG A 9 -2.64 -11.33 -12.10
CA ARG A 9 -3.66 -12.03 -11.33
C ARG A 9 -3.48 -11.86 -9.82
N THR A 10 -2.26 -11.98 -9.33
CA THR A 10 -1.97 -11.85 -7.90
C THR A 10 -2.32 -10.47 -7.39
N MET A 11 -1.95 -9.40 -8.10
CA MET A 11 -2.28 -8.04 -7.69
C MET A 11 -3.80 -7.81 -7.65
N TYR A 12 -4.55 -8.26 -8.68
CA TYR A 12 -6.00 -8.13 -8.65
C TYR A 12 -6.69 -9.01 -7.61
N GLN A 13 -6.11 -10.15 -7.24
CA GLN A 13 -6.60 -10.95 -6.09
C GLN A 13 -6.41 -10.19 -4.76
N ILE A 14 -5.26 -9.56 -4.56
CA ILE A 14 -5.00 -8.73 -3.38
C ILE A 14 -5.98 -7.54 -3.33
N ILE A 15 -6.17 -6.84 -4.45
CA ILE A 15 -7.14 -5.75 -4.56
C ILE A 15 -8.56 -6.22 -4.22
N GLY A 16 -8.98 -7.38 -4.75
CA GLY A 16 -10.29 -7.95 -4.44
C GLY A 16 -10.48 -8.21 -2.95
N LYS A 17 -9.48 -8.81 -2.29
CA LYS A 17 -9.52 -9.04 -0.84
C LYS A 17 -9.50 -7.75 -0.03
N ALA A 18 -8.73 -6.76 -0.45
CA ALA A 18 -8.73 -5.45 0.18
C ALA A 18 -10.13 -4.79 0.09
N ASN A 19 -10.77 -4.83 -1.08
CA ASN A 19 -12.12 -4.30 -1.26
C ASN A 19 -13.15 -5.02 -0.38
N GLU A 20 -13.07 -6.36 -0.24
CA GLU A 20 -13.93 -7.14 0.65
C GLU A 20 -13.79 -6.68 2.12
N ILE A 21 -12.55 -6.48 2.59
CA ILE A 21 -12.28 -6.02 3.96
C ILE A 21 -12.80 -4.60 4.17
N ILE A 22 -12.53 -3.70 3.24
CA ILE A 22 -12.95 -2.30 3.33
C ILE A 22 -14.48 -2.20 3.36
N ALA A 23 -15.17 -2.90 2.46
CA ALA A 23 -16.64 -2.90 2.42
C ALA A 23 -17.26 -3.55 3.67
N ALA A 24 -16.70 -4.66 4.17
CA ALA A 24 -17.19 -5.30 5.38
C ALA A 24 -17.03 -4.43 6.63
N ALA A 25 -16.09 -3.50 6.62
CA ALA A 25 -15.87 -2.59 7.74
C ALA A 25 -16.92 -1.48 7.84
N GLU A 26 -17.64 -1.16 6.76
CA GLU A 26 -18.64 -0.08 6.72
C GLU A 26 -19.83 -0.34 7.66
N ASP A 27 -20.17 -1.61 7.90
CA ASP A 27 -21.28 -2.03 8.76
C ASP A 27 -20.85 -2.32 10.22
N LEU A 28 -19.58 -2.13 10.55
CA LEU A 28 -19.03 -2.43 11.88
C LEU A 28 -18.84 -1.16 12.72
N GLU A 29 -18.81 -1.35 14.04
CA GLU A 29 -18.49 -0.26 14.97
C GLU A 29 -17.09 0.29 14.72
N ASP A 30 -16.99 1.60 14.58
CA ASP A 30 -15.71 2.29 14.32
C ASP A 30 -14.81 2.25 15.56
N THR A 31 -13.85 1.35 15.55
CA THR A 31 -12.84 1.16 16.60
C THR A 31 -11.42 1.42 16.07
N PRO A 32 -10.45 1.79 16.94
CA PRO A 32 -9.06 1.91 16.51
C PRO A 32 -8.51 0.65 15.83
N SER A 33 -8.87 -0.53 16.31
CA SER A 33 -8.46 -1.81 15.72
C SER A 33 -9.05 -2.03 14.33
N LEU A 34 -10.33 -1.65 14.13
CA LEU A 34 -10.96 -1.72 12.81
C LEU A 34 -10.31 -0.75 11.84
N ARG A 35 -10.06 0.50 12.27
CA ARG A 35 -9.35 1.49 11.44
C ARG A 35 -7.95 1.02 11.04
N ALA A 36 -7.21 0.38 11.95
CA ALA A 36 -5.91 -0.19 11.62
C ALA A 36 -6.03 -1.31 10.57
N THR A 37 -7.02 -2.21 10.71
CA THR A 37 -7.28 -3.28 9.74
C THR A 37 -7.64 -2.72 8.36
N VAL A 38 -8.51 -1.72 8.30
CA VAL A 38 -8.88 -1.03 7.04
C VAL A 38 -7.66 -0.33 6.43
N SER A 39 -6.82 0.29 7.27
CA SER A 39 -5.59 0.96 6.82
C SER A 39 -4.62 -0.01 6.15
N GLU A 40 -4.43 -1.20 6.72
CA GLU A 40 -3.59 -2.23 6.11
C GLU A 40 -4.18 -2.73 4.78
N ALA A 41 -5.50 -2.96 4.72
CA ALA A 41 -6.16 -3.33 3.46
C ALA A 41 -5.98 -2.24 2.39
N LYS A 42 -6.11 -0.97 2.75
CA LYS A 42 -5.86 0.18 1.87
C LYS A 42 -4.39 0.26 1.43
N CYS A 43 -3.43 0.02 2.32
CA CYS A 43 -2.01 -0.06 1.96
C CYS A 43 -1.74 -1.16 0.93
N PHE A 44 -2.31 -2.36 1.11
CA PHE A 44 -2.19 -3.45 0.14
C PHE A 44 -2.82 -3.10 -1.19
N ARG A 45 -3.97 -2.42 -1.20
CA ARG A 45 -4.64 -1.97 -2.42
C ARG A 45 -3.81 -0.92 -3.16
N ALA A 46 -3.34 0.10 -2.47
CA ALA A 46 -2.49 1.14 -3.01
C ALA A 46 -1.18 0.59 -3.60
N GLN A 47 -0.50 -0.29 -2.86
CA GLN A 47 0.73 -0.95 -3.33
C GLN A 47 0.48 -1.77 -4.59
N SER A 48 -0.63 -2.52 -4.63
CA SER A 48 -0.98 -3.37 -5.77
C SER A 48 -1.27 -2.53 -7.01
N TYR A 49 -2.03 -1.43 -6.88
CA TYR A 49 -2.29 -0.52 -7.99
C TYR A 49 -1.04 0.20 -8.46
N PHE A 50 -0.18 0.66 -7.55
CA PHE A 50 1.08 1.28 -7.91
C PHE A 50 2.00 0.32 -8.70
N LEU A 51 2.06 -0.94 -8.28
CA LEU A 51 2.84 -1.96 -8.97
C LEU A 51 2.25 -2.31 -10.34
N LEU A 52 0.92 -2.46 -10.44
CA LEU A 52 0.21 -2.69 -11.70
C LEU A 52 0.45 -1.54 -12.68
N TYR A 53 0.26 -0.29 -12.25
CA TYR A 53 0.41 0.88 -13.11
C TYR A 53 1.83 1.01 -13.65
N ARG A 54 2.83 0.83 -12.81
CA ARG A 54 4.24 0.88 -13.22
C ARG A 54 4.66 -0.22 -14.18
N THR A 55 3.95 -1.35 -14.16
CA THR A 55 4.30 -2.53 -14.97
C THR A 55 3.52 -2.59 -16.27
N PHE A 56 2.24 -2.20 -16.26
CA PHE A 56 1.30 -2.46 -17.36
C PHE A 56 0.78 -1.18 -18.03
N ASP A 57 0.98 -0.01 -17.45
CA ASP A 57 0.54 1.31 -17.93
C ASP A 57 -0.99 1.44 -18.03
N ARG A 58 -1.68 0.46 -18.66
CA ARG A 58 -3.12 0.44 -18.84
C ARG A 58 -3.75 -0.58 -17.93
N ILE A 59 -4.33 -0.12 -16.82
CA ILE A 59 -4.97 -0.95 -15.81
C ILE A 59 -6.42 -0.55 -15.59
N TRP A 60 -7.18 -1.46 -15.00
CA TRP A 60 -8.57 -1.23 -14.64
C TRP A 60 -8.68 -1.00 -13.13
N LEU A 61 -9.43 0.05 -12.73
CA LEU A 61 -9.74 0.28 -11.32
C LEU A 61 -10.99 -0.51 -10.91
N ASN A 62 -10.84 -1.34 -9.88
CA ASN A 62 -11.92 -2.03 -9.20
C ASN A 62 -11.87 -1.68 -7.71
N ILE A 63 -12.78 -0.86 -7.24
CA ILE A 63 -12.84 -0.37 -5.86
C ILE A 63 -13.98 -1.01 -5.04
N GLN A 64 -14.76 -1.87 -5.68
CA GLN A 64 -15.87 -2.57 -5.04
C GLN A 64 -15.60 -4.09 -4.98
N PRO A 65 -16.07 -4.78 -3.95
CA PRO A 65 -16.05 -6.24 -3.94
C PRO A 65 -16.87 -6.77 -5.13
N THR A 66 -16.43 -7.90 -5.68
CA THR A 66 -17.17 -8.60 -6.72
C THR A 66 -17.98 -9.72 -6.06
N PRO A 67 -19.31 -9.61 -5.98
CA PRO A 67 -20.16 -10.68 -5.47
C PRO A 67 -19.94 -12.00 -6.25
N ALA A 68 -20.05 -13.13 -5.53
CA ALA A 68 -19.79 -14.44 -6.12
C ALA A 68 -20.69 -14.74 -7.32
N GLU A 69 -21.93 -14.28 -7.28
CA GLU A 69 -22.92 -14.39 -8.38
C GLU A 69 -22.50 -13.61 -9.64
N ASN A 70 -21.71 -12.56 -9.49
CA ASN A 70 -21.34 -11.65 -10.58
C ASN A 70 -19.91 -11.92 -11.13
N VAL A 71 -19.24 -12.96 -10.69
CA VAL A 71 -17.85 -13.28 -11.09
C VAL A 71 -17.76 -13.50 -12.61
N ASN A 72 -18.79 -14.06 -13.23
CA ASN A 72 -18.82 -14.39 -14.65
C ASN A 72 -19.56 -13.34 -15.50
N ASP A 73 -20.05 -12.25 -14.90
CA ASP A 73 -20.77 -11.23 -15.64
C ASP A 73 -19.85 -10.48 -16.61
N PRO A 74 -20.34 -10.10 -17.79
CA PRO A 74 -19.61 -9.23 -18.69
C PRO A 74 -19.25 -7.92 -17.98
N ARG A 75 -17.99 -7.53 -18.05
CA ARG A 75 -17.49 -6.29 -17.45
C ARG A 75 -17.04 -5.33 -18.53
N ASP A 76 -17.38 -4.08 -18.36
CA ASP A 76 -16.83 -3.02 -19.20
C ASP A 76 -15.44 -2.67 -18.68
N PHE A 77 -14.42 -3.18 -19.35
CA PHE A 77 -13.02 -2.94 -19.03
C PHE A 77 -12.53 -1.70 -19.79
N HIS A 78 -12.59 -0.56 -19.16
CA HIS A 78 -11.88 0.62 -19.64
C HIS A 78 -10.62 0.88 -18.79
N ALA A 79 -9.57 1.33 -19.46
CA ALA A 79 -8.33 1.68 -18.77
C ALA A 79 -8.56 2.96 -17.96
N ALA A 80 -8.17 2.91 -16.69
CA ALA A 80 -8.15 4.10 -15.84
C ALA A 80 -7.06 5.08 -16.31
N SER A 81 -7.32 6.36 -16.15
CA SER A 81 -6.32 7.40 -16.34
C SER A 81 -5.29 7.38 -15.20
N GLU A 82 -4.10 7.93 -15.46
CA GLU A 82 -3.08 8.11 -14.43
C GLU A 82 -3.65 8.82 -13.20
N LYS A 83 -4.40 9.90 -13.45
CA LYS A 83 -5.01 10.67 -12.36
C LYS A 83 -5.93 9.82 -11.48
N GLU A 84 -6.82 9.03 -12.06
CA GLU A 84 -7.74 8.17 -11.29
C GLU A 84 -7.00 7.14 -10.45
N VAL A 85 -5.94 6.54 -11.01
CA VAL A 85 -5.12 5.56 -10.28
C VAL A 85 -4.40 6.21 -9.10
N PHE A 86 -3.77 7.35 -9.32
CA PHE A 86 -2.99 7.99 -8.26
C PHE A 86 -3.85 8.74 -7.25
N ASP A 87 -5.01 9.25 -7.62
CA ASP A 87 -6.00 9.78 -6.67
C ASP A 87 -6.41 8.67 -5.65
N LEU A 88 -6.71 7.48 -6.15
CA LEU A 88 -7.04 6.34 -5.28
C LEU A 88 -5.87 5.91 -4.39
N ILE A 89 -4.65 5.84 -4.96
CA ILE A 89 -3.44 5.50 -4.19
C ILE A 89 -3.22 6.52 -3.06
N TYR A 90 -3.37 7.80 -3.35
CA TYR A 90 -3.19 8.87 -2.36
C TYR A 90 -4.27 8.83 -1.29
N GLU A 91 -5.53 8.65 -1.66
CA GLU A 91 -6.65 8.50 -0.72
C GLU A 91 -6.42 7.33 0.25
N ASP A 92 -6.05 6.18 -0.27
CA ASP A 92 -5.80 4.99 0.54
C ASP A 92 -4.62 5.17 1.50
N LEU A 93 -3.52 5.76 1.02
CA LEU A 93 -2.34 5.99 1.84
C LEU A 93 -2.56 7.10 2.87
N GLU A 94 -3.33 8.14 2.55
CA GLU A 94 -3.68 9.19 3.50
C GLU A 94 -4.53 8.66 4.65
N TYR A 95 -5.50 7.79 4.34
CA TYR A 95 -6.26 7.10 5.38
C TYR A 95 -5.34 6.28 6.31
N ALA A 96 -4.39 5.54 5.73
CA ALA A 96 -3.44 4.75 6.49
C ALA A 96 -2.49 5.61 7.34
N ILE A 97 -1.98 6.70 6.79
CA ILE A 97 -1.14 7.69 7.51
C ILE A 97 -1.87 8.24 8.74
N THR A 98 -3.17 8.46 8.63
CA THR A 98 -3.98 9.04 9.72
C THR A 98 -4.30 8.02 10.82
N ASN A 99 -4.39 6.73 10.50
CA ASN A 99 -4.95 5.72 11.40
C ASN A 99 -3.96 4.63 11.85
N LEU A 100 -2.73 4.64 11.33
CA LEU A 100 -1.67 3.71 11.76
C LEU A 100 -0.68 4.40 12.70
N ASP A 101 -0.13 3.63 13.61
CA ASP A 101 0.96 4.06 14.46
C ASP A 101 2.29 4.13 13.68
N TRP A 102 3.23 4.96 14.17
CA TRP A 102 4.55 5.13 13.56
C TRP A 102 5.38 3.85 13.50
N VAL A 103 5.24 3.01 14.48
CA VAL A 103 5.94 1.72 14.61
C VAL A 103 4.96 0.64 15.05
N SER A 104 5.31 -0.61 14.85
CA SER A 104 4.55 -1.77 15.31
C SER A 104 5.46 -2.73 16.06
N ASP A 105 4.97 -3.31 17.15
CA ASP A 105 5.64 -4.39 17.87
C ASP A 105 5.60 -5.72 17.09
N GLU A 106 4.71 -5.83 16.11
CA GLU A 106 4.58 -7.00 15.25
C GLU A 106 5.32 -6.78 13.92
N ALA A 107 6.32 -7.61 13.65
CA ALA A 107 7.06 -7.56 12.38
C ALA A 107 6.15 -7.83 11.18
N GLY A 108 6.32 -7.07 10.11
CA GLY A 108 5.57 -7.24 8.86
C GLY A 108 4.22 -6.53 8.80
N ARG A 109 3.81 -5.84 9.88
CA ARG A 109 2.61 -4.98 9.85
C ARG A 109 2.91 -3.66 9.12
N PHE A 110 1.89 -3.11 8.47
CA PHE A 110 2.01 -1.75 7.96
C PHE A 110 2.01 -0.75 9.10
N THR A 111 2.81 0.30 8.93
CA THR A 111 2.95 1.41 9.86
C THR A 111 2.70 2.72 9.15
N GLN A 112 2.52 3.80 9.90
CA GLN A 112 2.43 5.15 9.34
C GLN A 112 3.67 5.48 8.50
N ALA A 113 4.87 5.07 8.96
CA ALA A 113 6.11 5.28 8.21
C ALA A 113 6.12 4.53 6.87
N ALA A 114 5.64 3.28 6.84
CA ALA A 114 5.51 2.51 5.60
C ALA A 114 4.53 3.16 4.63
N ALA A 115 3.37 3.64 5.11
CA ALA A 115 2.37 4.33 4.30
C ALA A 115 2.92 5.64 3.72
N ARG A 116 3.64 6.46 4.52
CA ARG A 116 4.33 7.67 4.08
C ARG A 116 5.39 7.37 3.02
N HIS A 117 6.21 6.35 3.24
CA HIS A 117 7.21 5.92 2.26
C HIS A 117 6.56 5.53 0.92
N MET A 118 5.46 4.78 0.95
CA MET A 118 4.72 4.41 -0.25
C MET A 118 4.15 5.63 -0.96
N LYS A 119 3.60 6.62 -0.21
CA LYS A 119 3.10 7.88 -0.77
C LYS A 119 4.22 8.70 -1.40
N ALA A 120 5.39 8.80 -0.74
CA ALA A 120 6.57 9.46 -1.31
C ALA A 120 7.01 8.80 -2.62
N LYS A 121 7.00 7.46 -2.71
CA LYS A 121 7.34 6.74 -3.95
C LYS A 121 6.31 6.97 -5.07
N ALA A 122 5.03 7.06 -4.74
CA ALA A 122 3.99 7.37 -5.72
C ALA A 122 4.11 8.81 -6.22
N ALA A 123 4.36 9.77 -5.32
CA ALA A 123 4.61 11.17 -5.64
C ALA A 123 5.86 11.34 -6.52
N LEU A 124 6.94 10.64 -6.17
CA LEU A 124 8.18 10.65 -6.97
C LEU A 124 7.94 10.16 -8.41
N TRP A 125 7.08 9.18 -8.60
CA TRP A 125 6.70 8.70 -9.92
C TRP A 125 5.99 9.78 -10.75
N LEU A 126 5.10 10.53 -10.12
CA LEU A 126 4.39 11.66 -10.72
C LEU A 126 5.25 12.93 -10.89
N LYS A 127 6.49 12.94 -10.36
CA LYS A 127 7.35 14.14 -10.24
C LYS A 127 6.73 15.22 -9.34
N ASP A 128 5.87 14.84 -8.43
CA ASP A 128 5.35 15.68 -7.35
C ASP A 128 6.39 15.76 -6.23
N TRP A 129 7.35 16.68 -6.43
CA TRP A 129 8.50 16.84 -5.53
C TRP A 129 8.10 17.35 -4.15
N ASP A 130 7.09 18.21 -4.09
CA ASP A 130 6.61 18.80 -2.85
C ASP A 130 6.03 17.73 -1.93
N THR A 131 5.11 16.90 -2.43
CA THR A 131 4.58 15.76 -1.68
C THR A 131 5.67 14.76 -1.33
N THR A 132 6.63 14.50 -2.25
CA THR A 132 7.74 13.59 -1.97
C THR A 132 8.56 14.06 -0.77
N LEU A 133 8.98 15.32 -0.77
CA LEU A 133 9.77 15.92 0.31
C LEU A 133 9.00 15.95 1.62
N GLU A 134 7.73 16.39 1.59
CA GLU A 134 6.86 16.41 2.78
C GLU A 134 6.83 15.04 3.48
N GLN A 135 6.56 13.96 2.74
CA GLN A 135 6.45 12.64 3.34
C GLN A 135 7.79 12.14 3.91
N VAL A 136 8.91 12.42 3.25
CA VAL A 136 10.25 12.06 3.74
C VAL A 136 10.61 12.85 4.99
N GLU A 137 10.39 14.16 4.99
CA GLU A 137 10.64 15.02 6.15
C GLU A 137 9.81 14.62 7.38
N GLU A 138 8.57 14.21 7.19
CA GLU A 138 7.73 13.72 8.28
C GLU A 138 8.26 12.42 8.88
N ILE A 139 8.81 11.50 8.05
CA ILE A 139 9.48 10.29 8.54
C ILE A 139 10.73 10.67 9.36
N GLU A 140 11.56 11.58 8.88
CA GLU A 140 12.75 12.06 9.60
C GLU A 140 12.38 12.74 10.92
N LYS A 141 11.42 13.67 10.90
CA LYS A 141 10.94 14.39 12.09
C LYS A 141 10.33 13.48 13.15
N SER A 142 9.83 12.30 12.76
CA SER A 142 9.26 11.34 13.71
C SER A 142 10.26 10.85 14.76
N GLY A 143 11.55 10.83 14.42
CA GLY A 143 12.63 10.36 15.29
C GLY A 143 12.65 8.84 15.55
N HIS A 144 11.78 8.08 14.88
CA HIS A 144 11.72 6.61 15.01
C HIS A 144 12.75 5.90 14.13
N PHE A 145 13.20 6.54 13.05
CA PHE A 145 14.09 5.97 12.04
C PHE A 145 15.37 6.77 11.96
N ASP A 146 16.47 6.08 11.59
CA ASP A 146 17.79 6.71 11.45
C ASP A 146 18.64 5.90 10.49
N LEU A 147 19.62 6.53 9.86
CA LEU A 147 20.60 5.85 9.03
C LEU A 147 21.55 5.03 9.91
N ILE A 148 21.86 3.83 9.49
CA ILE A 148 22.83 2.96 10.15
C ILE A 148 24.11 2.78 9.30
N ALA A 149 25.15 2.26 9.90
CA ALA A 149 26.40 2.02 9.19
C ALA A 149 26.19 1.01 8.04
N LEU A 150 26.80 1.26 6.88
CA LEU A 150 26.61 0.45 5.68
C LEU A 150 26.86 -1.05 5.86
N ASN A 151 27.83 -1.40 6.73
CA ASN A 151 28.13 -2.80 7.05
C ASN A 151 27.04 -3.46 7.93
N GLU A 152 26.21 -2.67 8.60
CA GLU A 152 25.07 -3.16 9.41
C GLU A 152 23.82 -3.37 8.57
N VAL A 153 23.61 -2.58 7.51
CA VAL A 153 22.46 -2.72 6.59
C VAL A 153 22.37 -4.14 6.00
N PHE A 154 23.52 -4.74 5.69
CA PHE A 154 23.61 -6.09 5.10
C PHE A 154 23.80 -7.19 6.15
N ASN A 155 23.63 -6.89 7.44
CA ASN A 155 23.71 -7.89 8.49
C ASN A 155 22.39 -8.66 8.59
N ALA A 156 22.38 -9.91 8.10
CA ALA A 156 21.19 -10.78 8.12
C ALA A 156 20.65 -11.13 9.53
N ARG A 157 21.33 -10.69 10.60
CA ARG A 157 20.92 -10.95 11.98
C ARG A 157 19.90 -9.94 12.51
N ASP A 158 19.87 -8.75 11.95
CA ASP A 158 18.93 -7.68 12.33
C ASP A 158 18.25 -7.13 11.06
N LEU A 159 17.11 -7.71 10.73
CA LEU A 159 16.31 -7.29 9.58
C LEU A 159 15.39 -6.10 9.90
N ASN A 160 15.17 -5.79 11.19
CA ASN A 160 14.29 -4.72 11.66
C ASN A 160 15.09 -3.56 12.30
N HIS A 161 16.27 -3.27 11.74
CA HIS A 161 17.09 -2.16 12.21
C HIS A 161 16.45 -0.80 11.94
N LYS A 162 16.97 0.27 12.57
CA LYS A 162 16.39 1.62 12.54
C LYS A 162 16.20 2.23 11.14
N GLU A 163 16.91 1.77 10.12
CA GLU A 163 16.74 2.22 8.74
C GLU A 163 15.58 1.50 8.01
N ALA A 164 15.09 0.38 8.58
CA ALA A 164 14.07 -0.44 7.94
C ALA A 164 12.66 0.12 8.18
N LEU A 165 12.06 0.75 7.19
CA LEU A 165 10.69 1.27 7.24
C LEU A 165 9.65 0.17 7.06
N MET A 166 9.95 -0.85 6.26
CA MET A 166 9.09 -1.99 5.99
C MET A 166 9.95 -3.19 5.59
N VAL A 167 9.75 -4.31 6.24
CA VAL A 167 10.47 -5.55 5.96
C VAL A 167 9.50 -6.67 5.65
N GLN A 168 9.64 -7.30 4.49
CA GLN A 168 8.92 -8.51 4.14
C GLN A 168 9.79 -9.72 4.50
N GLN A 169 9.37 -10.47 5.52
CA GLN A 169 10.08 -11.67 5.97
C GLN A 169 9.51 -12.92 5.30
N TRP A 170 10.39 -13.78 4.77
CA TRP A 170 10.04 -15.07 4.22
C TRP A 170 10.60 -16.15 5.16
N SER A 171 9.76 -17.04 5.58
CA SER A 171 10.13 -18.22 6.40
C SER A 171 10.26 -19.45 5.52
#